data_ed6affdf2475e0035b3e1b908d3915d8
#
_entry.id   ed6affdf2475e0035b3e1b908d3915d8
#
_cell.length_a   1.000
_cell.length_b   1.000
_cell.length_c   1.000
_cell.angle_alpha   90.00
_cell.angle_beta   90.00
_cell.angle_gamma   90.00
#
_symmetry.space_group_name_H-M   'P 1'
#
loop_
_entity.id
_entity.type
_entity.pdbx_description
1 polymer ?
#
loop_
_entity_poly.entity_id
_entity_poly.type
_entity_poly.pdbx_seq_one_letter_code
_entity_poly.pdbx_strand_id
1 'polypeptide(L)'
;MRTVPASLSLCLYAVSAVLLGGAGLAACGQGSSPEPPFAPFDNGAGSSTGSSGSSGSSGTGSFGTGAGSTGAGSGSGGGAGAVDGAQAEPPPAPSDEDAGAPPAFTCEGLDSSQPVVLYLSADDSNSMSSPVHVRELLRSGRAPEPWQVRTYEFLNYYRIDYAPPDEGELRVEPQIEPGEEAGSYALQIGVRSYDPPSPRRPIAVTFVLDTSGSMDGEPMAREKATVRAVAASLSEGDVVNMVTWNTQNSVILSGHVVDGPDDPALLAAADALSASGGTDLESGLRVGYQLAQEHFEEGRINRVILVSDGGANVGVTSEELIALHAEDADQEAIYLVGVGTGPALGYNDVLMDAVTDKGRGAYVYLDDEDEAFHMFRDRFAEVMEVAARGVQVELTMPWYFKMEKFYGEEYSTNPEEVEPQHLAPGDAMIFSQLVRGCDPGVINDEDTLTVRARWQTPLTHEAKEVSREATLAELAAGSKEQLVKGKAIVAYAEALKAGTSEALHAAREQVIAANAGGDPELDEIAELIPLHPLY
;
A
#
# COMPACT_ATOMS: atom_id res chain seq x y z
N MET A 1 34.37 54.62 -9.98
CA MET A 1 33.98 55.79 -10.77
C MET A 1 32.91 55.40 -11.76
N ARG A 2 31.79 56.17 -11.72
CA ARG A 2 30.59 56.16 -12.58
C ARG A 2 29.62 55.02 -12.25
N THR A 3 28.63 55.18 -11.42
CA THR A 3 27.36 55.99 -11.37
C THR A 3 26.20 55.27 -12.03
N VAL A 4 25.22 54.96 -11.19
CA VAL A 4 23.84 54.52 -11.36
C VAL A 4 23.03 55.53 -12.22
N PRO A 5 21.88 55.18 -12.82
CA PRO A 5 20.69 55.41 -12.02
C PRO A 5 19.54 54.39 -12.17
N ALA A 6 18.72 54.41 -11.11
CA ALA A 6 17.42 53.85 -10.96
C ALA A 6 16.33 54.50 -11.81
N SER A 7 15.27 53.77 -12.11
CA SER A 7 13.96 54.41 -12.34
C SER A 7 12.82 53.50 -11.83
N LEU A 8 12.16 54.03 -10.78
CA LEU A 8 10.83 53.65 -10.30
C LEU A 8 9.80 54.01 -11.38
N SER A 9 8.78 53.17 -11.50
CA SER A 9 7.47 53.62 -11.97
C SER A 9 6.37 52.92 -11.20
N LEU A 10 5.77 53.71 -10.33
CA LEU A 10 4.49 53.49 -9.66
C LEU A 10 3.36 53.76 -10.68
N CYS A 11 2.32 52.94 -10.69
CA CYS A 11 0.99 53.39 -11.12
C CYS A 11 -0.09 52.72 -10.22
N LEU A 12 -0.78 53.61 -9.55
CA LEU A 12 -1.92 53.42 -8.66
C LEU A 12 -3.26 53.47 -9.44
N TYR A 13 -4.28 52.80 -8.88
CA TYR A 13 -5.73 53.05 -8.88
C TYR A 13 -6.59 52.84 -10.15
N ALA A 14 -7.64 52.00 -9.98
CA ALA A 14 -8.99 52.56 -9.83
C ALA A 14 -10.02 51.48 -9.46
N VAL A 15 -10.70 51.71 -8.35
CA VAL A 15 -11.97 51.10 -7.89
C VAL A 15 -13.12 51.74 -8.68
N SER A 16 -14.09 50.95 -9.15
CA SER A 16 -15.43 51.47 -9.44
C SER A 16 -16.47 50.36 -9.28
N ALA A 17 -17.26 50.49 -8.27
CA ALA A 17 -18.56 49.81 -8.06
C ALA A 17 -19.65 50.49 -8.88
N VAL A 18 -20.51 49.73 -9.54
CA VAL A 18 -21.85 50.18 -9.94
C VAL A 18 -22.85 49.05 -9.71
N LEU A 19 -23.83 49.38 -8.88
CA LEU A 19 -25.09 48.66 -8.61
C LEU A 19 -26.19 49.03 -9.62
N LEU A 20 -27.23 48.17 -9.68
CA LEU A 20 -28.58 48.28 -10.24
C LEU A 20 -28.80 47.45 -11.51
N GLY A 21 -29.61 46.39 -11.54
CA GLY A 21 -31.02 46.32 -11.19
C GLY A 21 -31.81 46.02 -12.47
N GLY A 22 -32.62 44.95 -12.51
CA GLY A 22 -33.60 44.80 -13.59
C GLY A 22 -33.99 43.35 -13.94
N ALA A 23 -35.23 43.02 -13.59
CA ALA A 23 -35.92 41.76 -13.82
C ALA A 23 -36.28 41.52 -15.31
N GLY A 24 -36.44 40.24 -15.69
CA GLY A 24 -37.41 39.93 -16.76
C GLY A 24 -37.16 38.69 -17.61
N LEU A 25 -38.02 37.71 -17.40
CA LEU A 25 -38.66 36.79 -18.37
C LEU A 25 -37.95 35.52 -18.88
N ALA A 26 -38.68 34.47 -18.60
CA ALA A 26 -38.49 33.08 -18.97
C ALA A 26 -38.43 32.80 -20.49
N ALA A 27 -37.59 31.83 -20.88
CA ALA A 27 -37.80 31.01 -22.07
C ALA A 27 -37.36 29.59 -21.81
N CYS A 28 -38.27 28.63 -21.97
CA CYS A 28 -38.03 27.18 -21.91
C CYS A 28 -37.07 26.74 -23.00
N GLY A 29 -35.98 26.10 -22.61
CA GLY A 29 -35.13 25.31 -23.46
C GLY A 29 -34.91 23.94 -22.81
N GLN A 30 -35.28 22.87 -23.50
CA GLN A 30 -35.07 21.50 -23.08
C GLN A 30 -33.56 21.23 -23.03
N GLY A 31 -33.03 21.05 -21.81
CA GLY A 31 -31.70 20.58 -21.55
C GLY A 31 -31.76 19.15 -21.07
N SER A 32 -31.01 18.29 -21.71
CA SER A 32 -30.66 16.95 -21.27
C SER A 32 -30.22 16.96 -19.81
N SER A 33 -30.80 16.08 -19.01
CA SER A 33 -30.43 15.87 -17.60
C SER A 33 -28.97 15.41 -17.54
N PRO A 34 -28.15 15.97 -16.64
CA PRO A 34 -26.87 15.38 -16.31
C PRO A 34 -27.12 14.09 -15.53
N GLU A 35 -26.37 13.06 -15.85
CA GLU A 35 -26.27 11.84 -15.04
C GLU A 35 -25.91 12.22 -13.60
N PRO A 36 -26.42 11.51 -12.60
CA PRO A 36 -26.09 11.80 -11.21
C PRO A 36 -24.61 11.50 -10.94
N PRO A 37 -23.93 12.30 -10.12
CA PRO A 37 -22.59 11.98 -9.64
C PRO A 37 -22.65 10.69 -8.83
N PHE A 38 -21.61 9.91 -8.96
CA PHE A 38 -21.32 8.65 -8.29
C PHE A 38 -22.18 8.36 -7.06
N ALA A 39 -22.86 7.21 -7.05
CA ALA A 39 -23.40 6.67 -5.81
C ALA A 39 -22.21 6.42 -4.84
N PRO A 40 -22.34 6.77 -3.56
CA PRO A 40 -21.34 6.38 -2.58
C PRO A 40 -21.27 4.85 -2.59
N PHE A 41 -20.07 4.30 -2.60
CA PHE A 41 -19.83 2.88 -2.47
C PHE A 41 -20.40 2.43 -1.13
N ASP A 42 -21.55 1.74 -1.18
CA ASP A 42 -22.18 1.17 0.00
C ASP A 42 -21.56 -0.19 0.23
N ASN A 43 -20.65 -0.29 1.18
CA ASN A 43 -20.13 -1.55 1.67
C ASN A 43 -21.27 -2.29 2.36
N GLY A 44 -22.02 -3.06 1.57
CA GLY A 44 -23.18 -3.81 2.01
C GLY A 44 -22.81 -4.94 2.96
N ALA A 45 -22.80 -4.66 4.24
CA ALA A 45 -22.93 -5.68 5.26
C ALA A 45 -24.28 -6.35 5.07
N GLY A 46 -24.31 -7.52 4.45
CA GLY A 46 -25.51 -8.33 4.21
C GLY A 46 -26.12 -8.85 5.49
N SER A 47 -27.03 -8.10 6.08
CA SER A 47 -27.93 -8.62 7.11
C SER A 47 -29.08 -9.38 6.45
N SER A 48 -29.00 -10.69 6.41
CA SER A 48 -30.12 -11.56 6.08
C SER A 48 -31.16 -11.59 7.19
N THR A 49 -32.22 -10.84 7.05
CA THR A 49 -33.44 -11.02 7.84
C THR A 49 -34.28 -12.15 7.24
N GLY A 50 -34.16 -13.35 7.80
CA GLY A 50 -35.08 -14.44 7.53
C GLY A 50 -36.28 -14.36 8.47
N SER A 51 -37.50 -14.23 7.90
CA SER A 51 -38.76 -14.25 8.63
C SER A 51 -39.17 -15.67 9.05
N SER A 52 -39.57 -15.72 10.29
CA SER A 52 -40.49 -16.63 11.03
C SER A 52 -41.22 -17.73 10.27
N GLY A 53 -41.16 -18.93 10.84
CA GLY A 53 -42.11 -20.03 10.69
C GLY A 53 -42.01 -20.98 11.89
N SER A 54 -43.06 -20.98 12.69
CA SER A 54 -43.26 -21.73 13.94
C SER A 54 -43.57 -23.21 13.72
N SER A 55 -43.08 -24.09 14.58
CA SER A 55 -43.84 -25.18 15.29
C SER A 55 -42.87 -26.15 15.94
N GLY A 56 -42.84 -26.30 17.12
CA GLY A 56 -43.24 -27.08 18.26
C GLY A 56 -42.85 -28.56 18.22
N SER A 57 -42.10 -28.98 19.23
CA SER A 57 -42.49 -30.00 20.20
C SER A 57 -41.33 -30.43 21.10
N SER A 58 -41.71 -30.57 22.32
CA SER A 58 -41.08 -31.05 23.53
C SER A 58 -40.37 -32.42 23.50
N GLY A 59 -39.29 -32.56 24.27
CA GLY A 59 -38.66 -33.82 24.59
C GLY A 59 -37.70 -33.71 25.74
N THR A 60 -38.15 -34.02 26.95
CA THR A 60 -37.43 -34.15 28.24
C THR A 60 -36.62 -35.45 28.31
N GLY A 61 -35.47 -35.38 29.01
CA GLY A 61 -34.70 -36.56 29.46
C GLY A 61 -33.36 -36.18 30.09
N SER A 62 -33.23 -36.15 31.21
CA SER A 62 -32.89 -36.49 32.57
C SER A 62 -31.74 -37.49 32.73
N PHE A 63 -30.77 -37.07 33.58
CA PHE A 63 -29.89 -37.79 34.50
C PHE A 63 -28.86 -38.85 34.02
N GLY A 64 -27.64 -38.69 34.64
CA GLY A 64 -26.67 -39.75 34.76
C GLY A 64 -25.37 -39.30 35.47
N THR A 65 -25.37 -39.38 36.81
CA THR A 65 -24.23 -39.23 37.69
C THR A 65 -23.35 -40.48 37.67
N GLY A 66 -22.02 -40.33 37.72
CA GLY A 66 -21.08 -41.42 37.94
C GLY A 66 -19.77 -40.93 38.52
N ALA A 67 -19.59 -41.18 39.85
CA ALA A 67 -18.40 -40.88 40.64
C ALA A 67 -17.46 -42.09 40.73
N GLY A 68 -16.20 -41.85 41.02
CA GLY A 68 -15.22 -42.82 41.52
C GLY A 68 -13.88 -42.75 40.78
N SER A 69 -12.74 -42.74 41.34
CA SER A 69 -12.08 -42.67 42.64
C SER A 69 -10.58 -42.87 42.39
N THR A 70 -9.76 -42.08 43.05
CA THR A 70 -8.44 -42.34 43.66
C THR A 70 -7.32 -43.01 42.86
N GLY A 71 -6.14 -42.33 42.87
CA GLY A 71 -4.84 -42.92 42.62
C GLY A 71 -3.72 -41.90 42.73
N ALA A 72 -3.06 -41.83 43.89
CA ALA A 72 -1.90 -40.98 44.16
C ALA A 72 -0.63 -41.57 43.52
N GLY A 73 0.25 -40.71 43.02
CA GLY A 73 1.60 -41.09 42.56
C GLY A 73 2.48 -39.86 42.43
N SER A 74 3.34 -39.68 43.43
CA SER A 74 4.38 -38.65 43.48
C SER A 74 5.50 -38.91 42.48
N GLY A 75 5.98 -37.85 41.78
CA GLY A 75 7.19 -37.90 40.97
C GLY A 75 7.63 -36.50 40.56
N SER A 76 8.66 -36.01 41.25
CA SER A 76 9.37 -34.76 40.95
C SER A 76 10.18 -34.88 39.66
N GLY A 77 10.13 -33.87 38.82
CA GLY A 77 11.05 -33.74 37.67
C GLY A 77 10.77 -32.42 36.92
N GLY A 78 11.64 -31.44 37.11
CA GLY A 78 11.58 -30.19 36.36
C GLY A 78 11.92 -30.41 34.87
N GLY A 79 11.21 -29.74 34.04
CA GLY A 79 11.46 -29.63 32.62
C GLY A 79 10.71 -28.41 32.12
N ALA A 80 11.44 -27.39 31.73
CA ALA A 80 10.89 -26.25 30.98
C ALA A 80 10.31 -26.78 29.68
N GLY A 81 9.00 -26.76 29.56
CA GLY A 81 8.28 -27.03 28.33
C GLY A 81 8.16 -25.73 27.53
N ALA A 82 8.87 -25.64 26.43
CA ALA A 82 8.59 -24.70 25.36
C ALA A 82 7.16 -24.95 24.87
N VAL A 83 6.34 -23.93 24.87
CA VAL A 83 5.04 -23.94 24.19
C VAL A 83 5.33 -23.77 22.70
N ASP A 84 5.25 -24.87 21.96
CA ASP A 84 5.16 -24.86 20.51
C ASP A 84 3.93 -24.04 20.12
N GLY A 85 4.16 -22.83 19.59
CA GLY A 85 3.16 -22.09 18.83
C GLY A 85 2.87 -22.88 17.54
N ALA A 86 1.70 -23.52 17.51
CA ALA A 86 1.20 -24.12 16.27
C ALA A 86 0.96 -23.00 15.26
N GLN A 87 1.88 -22.86 14.31
CA GLN A 87 1.67 -22.12 13.07
C GLN A 87 0.50 -22.79 12.35
N ALA A 88 -0.53 -21.97 12.01
CA ALA A 88 -1.55 -22.38 11.07
C ALA A 88 -0.86 -22.57 9.71
N GLU A 89 -0.77 -23.80 9.24
CA GLU A 89 -0.33 -24.07 7.86
C GLU A 89 -1.37 -23.44 6.91
N PRO A 90 -0.92 -22.68 5.90
CA PRO A 90 -1.80 -22.23 4.83
C PRO A 90 -2.43 -23.46 4.14
N PRO A 91 -3.65 -23.34 3.60
CA PRO A 91 -4.28 -24.46 2.89
C PRO A 91 -3.36 -24.94 1.77
N PRO A 92 -3.23 -26.26 1.55
CA PRO A 92 -2.37 -26.80 0.49
C PRO A 92 -2.84 -26.26 -0.86
N ALA A 93 -1.90 -25.72 -1.62
CA ALA A 93 -2.12 -25.39 -3.01
C ALA A 93 -2.67 -26.61 -3.77
N PRO A 94 -3.65 -26.44 -4.68
CA PRO A 94 -4.14 -27.56 -5.48
C PRO A 94 -2.98 -28.20 -6.23
N SER A 95 -2.86 -29.53 -6.12
CA SER A 95 -1.83 -30.30 -6.79
C SER A 95 -2.06 -30.25 -8.31
N ASP A 96 -1.10 -29.70 -9.04
CA ASP A 96 -1.03 -29.64 -10.50
C ASP A 96 -0.67 -31.02 -11.12
N GLU A 97 -1.31 -32.10 -10.73
CA GLU A 97 -1.23 -33.39 -11.43
C GLU A 97 -2.52 -33.59 -12.22
N ASP A 98 -2.49 -33.30 -13.52
CA ASP A 98 -3.47 -33.53 -14.60
C ASP A 98 -4.06 -32.28 -15.29
N ALA A 99 -3.48 -31.14 -15.20
CA ALA A 99 -3.83 -30.01 -16.07
C ALA A 99 -3.12 -30.18 -17.43
N GLY A 100 -3.81 -30.75 -18.43
CA GLY A 100 -3.40 -30.61 -19.83
C GLY A 100 -3.16 -29.12 -20.13
N ALA A 101 -2.19 -28.81 -21.01
CA ALA A 101 -1.88 -27.43 -21.36
C ALA A 101 -3.18 -26.65 -21.59
N PRO A 102 -3.36 -25.46 -21.00
CA PRO A 102 -4.58 -24.67 -21.16
C PRO A 102 -4.85 -24.48 -22.67
N PRO A 103 -6.12 -24.51 -23.12
CA PRO A 103 -6.44 -24.36 -24.52
C PRO A 103 -5.84 -23.06 -25.06
N ALA A 104 -5.25 -23.12 -26.27
CA ALA A 104 -4.65 -21.95 -26.89
C ALA A 104 -5.68 -20.83 -26.98
N PHE A 105 -5.30 -19.63 -26.59
CA PHE A 105 -6.15 -18.45 -26.73
C PHE A 105 -6.33 -18.15 -28.22
N THR A 106 -7.58 -18.20 -28.69
CA THR A 106 -7.95 -17.97 -30.10
C THR A 106 -9.04 -16.92 -30.18
N CYS A 107 -9.20 -16.29 -31.34
CA CYS A 107 -10.24 -15.29 -31.57
C CYS A 107 -11.65 -15.89 -31.72
N GLU A 108 -11.77 -17.23 -31.73
CA GLU A 108 -13.06 -17.90 -31.89
C GLU A 108 -13.97 -17.64 -30.69
N GLY A 109 -15.16 -17.10 -30.94
CA GLY A 109 -16.15 -16.78 -29.91
C GLY A 109 -15.99 -15.40 -29.25
N LEU A 110 -14.95 -14.63 -29.59
CA LEU A 110 -14.82 -13.26 -29.11
C LEU A 110 -15.72 -12.31 -29.91
N ASP A 111 -16.31 -11.33 -29.22
CA ASP A 111 -17.10 -10.25 -29.84
C ASP A 111 -16.20 -9.09 -30.27
N SER A 112 -15.94 -8.99 -31.56
CA SER A 112 -15.08 -7.95 -32.13
C SER A 112 -15.65 -6.53 -32.01
N SER A 113 -16.89 -6.37 -31.57
CA SER A 113 -17.51 -5.06 -31.34
C SER A 113 -17.34 -4.53 -29.92
N GLN A 114 -16.84 -5.36 -29.00
CA GLN A 114 -16.72 -5.04 -27.58
C GLN A 114 -15.24 -4.96 -27.18
N PRO A 115 -14.74 -3.82 -26.67
CA PRO A 115 -13.41 -3.76 -26.12
C PRO A 115 -13.30 -4.60 -24.84
N VAL A 116 -12.09 -4.96 -24.47
CA VAL A 116 -11.79 -5.57 -23.15
C VAL A 116 -11.61 -4.45 -22.16
N VAL A 117 -12.42 -4.43 -21.10
CA VAL A 117 -12.32 -3.47 -20.01
C VAL A 117 -11.95 -4.20 -18.74
N LEU A 118 -10.87 -3.76 -18.10
CA LEU A 118 -10.35 -4.31 -16.84
C LEU A 118 -10.14 -3.19 -15.83
N TYR A 119 -10.46 -3.47 -14.59
CA TYR A 119 -10.10 -2.66 -13.42
C TYR A 119 -8.90 -3.29 -12.76
N LEU A 120 -7.94 -2.48 -12.33
CA LEU A 120 -6.63 -2.93 -11.86
C LEU A 120 -6.37 -2.43 -10.44
N SER A 121 -5.87 -3.30 -9.55
CA SER A 121 -5.25 -2.96 -8.27
C SER A 121 -3.75 -3.19 -8.36
N ALA A 122 -2.95 -2.20 -8.00
CA ALA A 122 -1.50 -2.38 -7.88
C ALA A 122 -1.17 -3.14 -6.58
N ASP A 123 -1.74 -2.66 -5.45
CA ASP A 123 -1.58 -3.21 -4.11
C ASP A 123 -2.56 -2.47 -3.16
N ASP A 124 -3.48 -3.16 -2.49
CA ASP A 124 -4.52 -2.56 -1.66
C ASP A 124 -3.97 -1.95 -0.35
N SER A 125 -2.88 -2.51 0.17
CA SER A 125 -2.23 -2.09 1.43
C SER A 125 -1.13 -1.03 1.25
N ASN A 126 -0.76 -0.64 0.04
CA ASN A 126 0.44 0.17 -0.24
C ASN A 126 1.69 -0.36 0.48
N SER A 127 1.83 -1.67 0.55
CA SER A 127 2.92 -2.34 1.25
C SER A 127 4.25 -2.20 0.50
N MET A 128 5.32 -2.02 1.27
CA MET A 128 6.69 -2.00 0.78
C MET A 128 7.57 -2.99 1.55
N SER A 129 6.95 -3.94 2.25
CA SER A 129 7.65 -4.82 3.19
C SER A 129 8.42 -5.96 2.53
N SER A 130 7.84 -6.60 1.52
CA SER A 130 8.39 -7.81 0.90
C SER A 130 9.83 -7.65 0.37
N PRO A 131 10.20 -6.60 -0.38
CA PRO A 131 11.57 -6.45 -0.87
C PRO A 131 12.59 -6.28 0.26
N VAL A 132 12.25 -5.58 1.34
CA VAL A 132 13.14 -5.37 2.49
C VAL A 132 13.27 -6.65 3.33
N HIS A 133 12.16 -7.36 3.53
CA HIS A 133 12.15 -8.67 4.19
C HIS A 133 13.00 -9.70 3.42
N VAL A 134 12.86 -9.75 2.10
CA VAL A 134 13.68 -10.59 1.22
C VAL A 134 15.16 -10.18 1.28
N ARG A 135 15.46 -8.88 1.33
CA ARG A 135 16.81 -8.35 1.47
C ARG A 135 17.49 -8.86 2.73
N GLU A 136 16.81 -8.85 3.88
CA GLU A 136 17.34 -9.39 5.13
C GLU A 136 17.57 -10.91 5.06
N LEU A 137 16.66 -11.68 4.45
CA LEU A 137 16.83 -13.10 4.22
C LEU A 137 18.06 -13.38 3.37
N LEU A 138 18.22 -12.70 2.24
CA LEU A 138 19.38 -12.87 1.34
C LEU A 138 20.69 -12.50 2.04
N ARG A 139 20.75 -11.39 2.76
CA ARG A 139 21.91 -10.96 3.56
C ARG A 139 22.29 -11.99 4.64
N SER A 140 21.31 -12.71 5.17
CA SER A 140 21.53 -13.82 6.11
C SER A 140 21.88 -15.16 5.43
N GLY A 141 22.02 -15.19 4.09
CA GLY A 141 22.34 -16.39 3.31
C GLY A 141 21.17 -17.37 3.18
N ARG A 142 19.95 -16.88 3.21
CA ARG A 142 18.72 -17.68 3.09
C ARG A 142 17.96 -17.31 1.81
N ALA A 143 17.31 -18.31 1.23
CA ALA A 143 16.34 -18.07 0.16
C ALA A 143 14.99 -17.66 0.76
N PRO A 144 14.27 -16.70 0.14
CA PRO A 144 12.89 -16.46 0.49
C PRO A 144 12.00 -17.62 0.00
N GLU A 145 10.92 -17.88 0.68
CA GLU A 145 9.85 -18.74 0.19
C GLU A 145 9.04 -17.99 -0.89
N PRO A 146 8.49 -18.64 -1.91
CA PRO A 146 7.78 -17.97 -3.01
C PRO A 146 6.64 -17.03 -2.55
N TRP A 147 5.94 -17.36 -1.47
CA TRP A 147 4.85 -16.55 -0.91
C TRP A 147 5.33 -15.28 -0.20
N GLN A 148 6.61 -15.21 0.19
CA GLN A 148 7.22 -14.00 0.77
C GLN A 148 7.59 -12.97 -0.28
N VAL A 149 7.54 -13.33 -1.57
CA VAL A 149 7.90 -12.45 -2.68
C VAL A 149 6.62 -11.94 -3.35
N ARG A 150 6.13 -10.81 -2.91
CA ARG A 150 4.97 -10.14 -3.50
C ARG A 150 5.45 -9.15 -4.56
N THR A 151 5.38 -9.51 -5.84
CA THR A 151 5.99 -8.74 -6.95
C THR A 151 5.51 -7.29 -7.00
N TYR A 152 4.24 -7.03 -6.66
CA TYR A 152 3.68 -5.68 -6.63
C TYR A 152 4.34 -4.80 -5.58
N GLU A 153 4.71 -5.32 -4.42
CA GLU A 153 5.42 -4.54 -3.40
C GLU A 153 6.86 -4.17 -3.84
N PHE A 154 7.50 -4.98 -4.69
CA PHE A 154 8.77 -4.60 -5.30
C PHE A 154 8.59 -3.39 -6.23
N LEU A 155 7.46 -3.29 -6.94
CA LEU A 155 7.14 -2.15 -7.78
C LEU A 155 6.73 -0.91 -6.96
N ASN A 156 6.27 -1.06 -5.73
CA ASN A 156 5.99 0.03 -4.79
C ASN A 156 7.28 0.53 -4.09
N TYR A 157 8.19 -0.38 -3.77
CA TYR A 157 9.41 -0.05 -3.03
C TYR A 157 10.46 0.60 -3.92
N TYR A 158 10.82 -0.03 -5.06
CA TYR A 158 11.79 0.50 -6.01
C TYR A 158 11.14 1.55 -6.90
N ARG A 159 11.64 2.79 -6.84
CA ARG A 159 11.00 3.93 -7.49
C ARG A 159 11.10 3.85 -9.02
N ILE A 160 9.99 4.07 -9.69
CA ILE A 160 9.93 4.25 -11.14
C ILE A 160 9.48 5.68 -11.41
N ASP A 161 10.43 6.52 -11.77
CA ASP A 161 10.20 7.96 -11.91
C ASP A 161 9.42 8.30 -13.19
N TYR A 162 8.19 8.78 -13.00
CA TYR A 162 7.38 9.43 -14.01
C TYR A 162 7.36 10.94 -13.78
N ALA A 163 7.20 11.74 -14.84
CA ALA A 163 7.09 13.17 -14.71
C ALA A 163 5.85 13.55 -13.86
N PRO A 164 6.00 14.40 -12.83
CA PRO A 164 4.89 14.78 -11.98
C PRO A 164 3.86 15.63 -12.73
N PRO A 165 2.56 15.50 -12.43
CA PRO A 165 1.54 16.46 -12.86
C PRO A 165 1.54 17.72 -11.99
N ASP A 166 0.64 18.67 -12.30
CA ASP A 166 0.35 19.82 -11.43
C ASP A 166 -0.27 19.36 -10.09
N GLU A 167 -0.15 20.20 -9.06
CA GLU A 167 -0.69 19.92 -7.72
C GLU A 167 -2.20 19.60 -7.75
N GLY A 168 -2.58 18.51 -7.08
CA GLY A 168 -3.96 18.00 -7.02
C GLY A 168 -4.40 17.21 -8.25
N GLU A 169 -3.52 17.00 -9.23
CA GLU A 169 -3.79 16.18 -10.42
C GLU A 169 -3.03 14.85 -10.38
N LEU A 170 -3.49 13.88 -11.17
CA LEU A 170 -2.78 12.64 -11.47
C LEU A 170 -2.36 12.61 -12.94
N ARG A 171 -1.29 11.89 -13.22
CA ARG A 171 -0.80 11.62 -14.57
C ARG A 171 -0.81 10.13 -14.84
N VAL A 172 -1.36 9.75 -15.99
CA VAL A 172 -1.39 8.37 -16.47
C VAL A 172 -0.45 8.23 -17.66
N GLU A 173 0.46 7.26 -17.59
CA GLU A 173 1.46 7.03 -18.63
C GLU A 173 1.63 5.55 -18.95
N PRO A 174 0.93 5.01 -19.97
CA PRO A 174 1.13 3.66 -20.46
C PRO A 174 2.36 3.57 -21.36
N GLN A 175 3.13 2.49 -21.20
CA GLN A 175 4.27 2.13 -22.05
C GLN A 175 4.12 0.67 -22.48
N ILE A 176 4.40 0.36 -23.74
CA ILE A 176 4.26 -0.98 -24.31
C ILE A 176 5.50 -1.38 -25.10
N GLU A 177 5.89 -2.63 -25.03
CA GLU A 177 6.98 -3.24 -25.78
C GLU A 177 6.54 -4.62 -26.31
N PRO A 178 6.84 -5.00 -27.56
CA PRO A 178 6.62 -6.37 -28.02
C PRO A 178 7.31 -7.39 -27.13
N GLY A 179 6.61 -8.47 -26.78
CA GLY A 179 7.18 -9.60 -26.08
C GLY A 179 7.96 -10.55 -27.01
N GLU A 180 8.47 -11.64 -26.45
CA GLU A 180 9.24 -12.63 -27.22
C GLU A 180 8.36 -13.40 -28.23
N GLU A 181 7.12 -13.69 -27.85
CA GLU A 181 6.19 -14.39 -28.72
C GLU A 181 5.39 -13.42 -29.58
N ALA A 182 5.14 -13.80 -30.83
CA ALA A 182 4.36 -12.99 -31.75
C ALA A 182 2.95 -12.71 -31.18
N GLY A 183 2.57 -11.45 -31.11
CA GLY A 183 1.28 -10.99 -30.56
C GLY A 183 1.26 -10.85 -29.05
N SER A 184 2.38 -11.09 -28.33
CA SER A 184 2.51 -10.75 -26.92
C SER A 184 3.18 -9.39 -26.73
N TYR A 185 2.84 -8.72 -25.63
CA TYR A 185 3.37 -7.41 -25.28
C TYR A 185 3.57 -7.31 -23.77
N ALA A 186 4.67 -6.69 -23.35
CA ALA A 186 4.81 -6.14 -22.02
C ALA A 186 4.18 -4.74 -21.99
N LEU A 187 3.22 -4.53 -21.10
CA LEU A 187 2.52 -3.26 -20.89
C LEU A 187 2.76 -2.82 -19.45
N GLN A 188 3.26 -1.61 -19.26
CA GLN A 188 3.36 -0.98 -17.96
C GLN A 188 2.56 0.31 -17.95
N ILE A 189 1.82 0.53 -16.87
CA ILE A 189 1.05 1.75 -16.65
C ILE A 189 1.57 2.38 -15.36
N GLY A 190 2.01 3.64 -15.44
CA GLY A 190 2.30 4.47 -14.28
C GLY A 190 1.15 5.44 -14.03
N VAL A 191 0.68 5.50 -12.78
CA VAL A 191 -0.26 6.53 -12.32
C VAL A 191 0.47 7.36 -11.27
N ARG A 192 0.98 8.53 -11.66
CA ARG A 192 1.85 9.39 -10.88
C ARG A 192 1.06 10.53 -10.24
N SER A 193 1.29 10.77 -8.93
CA SER A 193 0.79 11.95 -8.23
C SER A 193 1.72 13.16 -8.39
N TYR A 194 1.26 14.32 -7.94
CA TYR A 194 2.08 15.52 -7.84
C TYR A 194 3.17 15.40 -6.78
N ASP A 195 4.24 16.21 -6.91
CA ASP A 195 5.31 16.23 -5.91
C ASP A 195 4.83 16.79 -4.57
N PRO A 196 5.41 16.35 -3.44
CA PRO A 196 5.01 16.81 -2.12
C PRO A 196 5.01 18.35 -2.03
N PRO A 197 3.93 18.97 -1.51
CA PRO A 197 3.87 20.41 -1.35
C PRO A 197 4.90 20.90 -0.32
N SER A 198 5.43 22.12 -0.53
CA SER A 198 6.35 22.74 0.42
C SER A 198 5.87 24.17 0.74
N PRO A 199 5.50 24.49 1.99
CA PRO A 199 5.50 23.60 3.17
C PRO A 199 4.42 22.52 3.09
N ARG A 200 4.67 21.34 3.71
CA ARG A 200 3.65 20.30 3.86
C ARG A 200 2.56 20.72 4.84
N ARG A 201 1.45 19.99 4.84
CA ARG A 201 0.41 20.16 5.85
C ARG A 201 0.94 19.81 7.26
N PRO A 202 0.44 20.49 8.34
CA PRO A 202 0.70 20.05 9.70
C PRO A 202 0.26 18.61 9.92
N ILE A 203 0.94 17.89 10.82
CA ILE A 203 0.64 16.49 11.12
C ILE A 203 0.35 16.29 12.60
N ALA A 204 -0.53 15.35 12.93
CA ALA A 204 -0.72 14.78 14.25
C ALA A 204 -0.35 13.29 14.17
N VAL A 205 0.74 12.90 14.83
CA VAL A 205 1.25 11.53 14.86
C VAL A 205 0.98 10.91 16.23
N THR A 206 0.45 9.70 16.23
CA THR A 206 0.30 8.89 17.44
C THR A 206 1.11 7.61 17.30
N PHE A 207 2.19 7.51 18.04
CA PHE A 207 3.00 6.30 18.12
C PHE A 207 2.35 5.27 19.05
N VAL A 208 2.24 4.03 18.58
CA VAL A 208 1.79 2.85 19.33
C VAL A 208 2.94 1.84 19.31
N LEU A 209 3.79 1.89 20.34
CA LEU A 209 5.10 1.27 20.35
C LEU A 209 5.10 -0.02 21.19
N ASP A 210 5.57 -1.10 20.57
CA ASP A 210 5.72 -2.41 21.21
C ASP A 210 6.94 -2.41 22.14
N THR A 211 6.72 -2.60 23.42
CA THR A 211 7.80 -2.77 24.39
C THR A 211 7.77 -4.15 25.04
N SER A 212 7.20 -5.15 24.36
CA SER A 212 7.19 -6.55 24.82
C SER A 212 8.61 -7.12 24.88
N GLY A 213 8.76 -8.26 25.56
CA GLY A 213 10.07 -8.86 25.80
C GLY A 213 10.79 -9.32 24.51
N SER A 214 10.06 -9.64 23.45
CA SER A 214 10.59 -10.02 22.14
C SER A 214 11.27 -8.87 21.40
N MET A 215 10.93 -7.62 21.72
CA MET A 215 11.55 -6.42 21.16
C MET A 215 13.01 -6.21 21.59
N ASP A 216 13.58 -7.03 22.49
CA ASP A 216 14.95 -6.83 22.98
C ASP A 216 15.98 -6.99 21.85
N GLY A 217 16.94 -6.07 21.79
CA GLY A 217 18.01 -6.05 20.79
C GLY A 217 17.69 -5.27 19.52
N GLU A 218 17.84 -5.88 18.36
CA GLU A 218 17.65 -5.22 17.04
C GLU A 218 16.24 -4.66 16.81
N PRO A 219 15.14 -5.36 17.17
CA PRO A 219 13.80 -4.80 17.01
C PRO A 219 13.63 -3.47 17.75
N MET A 220 14.10 -3.36 18.99
CA MET A 220 14.07 -2.13 19.78
C MET A 220 14.96 -1.03 19.18
N ALA A 221 16.10 -1.37 18.59
CA ALA A 221 16.96 -0.40 17.91
C ALA A 221 16.26 0.19 16.67
N ARG A 222 15.61 -0.65 15.85
CA ARG A 222 14.81 -0.25 14.67
C ARG A 222 13.61 0.62 15.09
N GLU A 223 12.91 0.27 16.17
CA GLU A 223 11.80 1.09 16.72
C GLU A 223 12.27 2.47 17.15
N LYS A 224 13.38 2.54 17.89
CA LYS A 224 13.99 3.83 18.28
C LYS A 224 14.42 4.65 17.07
N ALA A 225 14.97 4.01 16.04
CA ALA A 225 15.33 4.65 14.79
C ALA A 225 14.10 5.21 14.06
N THR A 226 12.97 4.48 14.06
CA THR A 226 11.69 4.96 13.53
C THR A 226 11.25 6.26 14.19
N VAL A 227 11.22 6.29 15.53
CA VAL A 227 10.83 7.52 16.27
C VAL A 227 11.77 8.68 15.95
N ARG A 228 13.10 8.44 15.88
CA ARG A 228 14.09 9.47 15.53
C ARG A 228 13.93 9.94 14.08
N ALA A 229 13.70 9.03 13.13
CA ALA A 229 13.53 9.40 11.72
C ALA A 229 12.26 10.24 11.50
N VAL A 230 11.16 9.89 12.17
CA VAL A 230 9.95 10.71 12.18
C VAL A 230 10.24 12.07 12.84
N ALA A 231 10.91 12.11 14.01
CA ALA A 231 11.25 13.36 14.70
C ALA A 231 12.06 14.31 13.81
N ALA A 232 13.00 13.77 13.01
CA ALA A 232 13.79 14.57 12.07
C ALA A 232 12.95 15.20 10.94
N SER A 233 11.76 14.67 10.67
CA SER A 233 10.84 15.09 9.60
C SER A 233 9.68 15.97 10.08
N LEU A 234 9.53 16.14 11.40
CA LEU A 234 8.49 16.99 11.97
C LEU A 234 8.85 18.48 11.86
N SER A 235 7.82 19.31 11.91
CA SER A 235 7.92 20.76 11.84
C SER A 235 7.35 21.42 13.11
N GLU A 236 7.74 22.66 13.38
CA GLU A 236 7.15 23.45 14.48
C GLU A 236 5.61 23.47 14.38
N GLY A 237 4.95 23.12 15.46
CA GLY A 237 3.49 23.09 15.56
C GLY A 237 2.84 21.74 15.18
N ASP A 238 3.60 20.76 14.73
CA ASP A 238 3.11 19.38 14.65
C ASP A 238 2.78 18.85 16.05
N VAL A 239 1.90 17.83 16.11
CA VAL A 239 1.45 17.26 17.39
C VAL A 239 1.85 15.79 17.47
N VAL A 240 2.38 15.37 18.60
CA VAL A 240 2.78 13.98 18.83
C VAL A 240 2.15 13.43 20.09
N ASN A 241 1.55 12.25 19.95
CA ASN A 241 1.19 11.36 21.02
C ASN A 241 2.10 10.13 21.00
N MET A 242 2.36 9.53 22.13
CA MET A 242 3.15 8.29 22.24
C MET A 242 2.62 7.43 23.36
N VAL A 243 2.26 6.20 23.02
CA VAL A 243 1.89 5.15 23.95
C VAL A 243 2.79 3.94 23.73
N THR A 244 3.31 3.37 24.81
CA THR A 244 3.98 2.07 24.80
C THR A 244 3.04 1.00 25.33
N TRP A 245 3.16 -0.21 24.78
CA TRP A 245 2.37 -1.35 25.22
C TRP A 245 3.23 -2.61 25.38
N ASN A 246 2.87 -3.39 26.37
CA ASN A 246 3.38 -4.72 26.65
C ASN A 246 2.31 -5.48 27.47
N THR A 247 2.57 -5.92 28.69
CA THR A 247 1.54 -6.40 29.63
C THR A 247 0.65 -5.24 30.14
N GLN A 248 1.14 -4.00 30.06
CA GLN A 248 0.46 -2.78 30.47
C GLN A 248 0.76 -1.66 29.48
N ASN A 249 -0.13 -0.66 29.40
CA ASN A 249 0.08 0.51 28.56
C ASN A 249 0.63 1.66 29.38
N SER A 250 1.49 2.48 28.75
CA SER A 250 1.99 3.72 29.33
C SER A 250 1.92 4.85 28.30
N VAL A 251 1.17 5.90 28.62
CA VAL A 251 1.16 7.12 27.81
C VAL A 251 2.44 7.92 28.14
N ILE A 252 3.31 8.07 27.17
CA ILE A 252 4.59 8.78 27.30
C ILE A 252 4.43 10.26 26.93
N LEU A 253 3.71 10.51 25.81
CA LEU A 253 3.39 11.86 25.33
C LEU A 253 1.91 11.93 24.98
N SER A 254 1.25 13.05 25.31
CA SER A 254 -0.14 13.34 24.94
C SER A 254 -0.27 14.77 24.50
N GLY A 255 -0.60 15.03 23.25
CA GLY A 255 -0.74 16.36 22.66
C GLY A 255 0.54 17.20 22.73
N HIS A 256 1.71 16.57 22.66
CA HIS A 256 2.98 17.30 22.66
C HIS A 256 3.10 18.10 21.36
N VAL A 257 3.20 19.41 21.48
CA VAL A 257 3.44 20.31 20.34
C VAL A 257 4.95 20.37 20.10
N VAL A 258 5.35 20.04 18.88
CA VAL A 258 6.75 19.94 18.45
C VAL A 258 7.35 21.33 18.26
N ASP A 259 8.55 21.54 18.77
CA ASP A 259 9.31 22.80 18.62
C ASP A 259 10.05 22.88 17.25
N GLY A 260 10.13 21.77 16.50
CA GLY A 260 10.82 21.66 15.22
C GLY A 260 11.44 20.27 15.02
N PRO A 261 12.24 20.07 13.96
CA PRO A 261 12.97 18.81 13.75
C PRO A 261 13.83 18.42 14.95
N ASP A 262 13.95 17.11 15.18
CA ASP A 262 14.72 16.54 16.29
C ASP A 262 14.28 17.03 17.68
N ASP A 263 12.97 17.18 17.89
CA ASP A 263 12.38 17.65 19.16
C ASP A 263 12.96 16.86 20.35
N PRO A 264 13.51 17.56 21.37
CA PRO A 264 14.22 16.91 22.48
C PRO A 264 13.35 15.96 23.32
N ALA A 265 12.02 16.21 23.40
CA ALA A 265 11.11 15.35 24.16
C ALA A 265 10.90 14.01 23.44
N LEU A 266 10.80 14.05 22.09
CA LEU A 266 10.70 12.85 21.28
C LEU A 266 11.98 12.03 21.33
N LEU A 267 13.15 12.67 21.18
CA LEU A 267 14.45 12.00 21.25
C LEU A 267 14.65 11.34 22.62
N ALA A 268 14.33 12.06 23.72
CA ALA A 268 14.42 11.53 25.06
C ALA A 268 13.44 10.35 25.31
N ALA A 269 12.24 10.43 24.74
CA ALA A 269 11.26 9.33 24.80
C ALA A 269 11.78 8.09 24.07
N ALA A 270 12.33 8.24 22.84
CA ALA A 270 12.93 7.15 22.08
C ALA A 270 14.11 6.50 22.84
N ASP A 271 14.98 7.31 23.45
CA ASP A 271 16.13 6.79 24.21
C ASP A 271 15.69 5.98 25.43
N ALA A 272 14.56 6.34 26.05
CA ALA A 272 14.03 5.69 27.25
C ALA A 272 13.30 4.37 26.96
N LEU A 273 12.95 4.05 25.71
CA LEU A 273 12.28 2.79 25.36
C LEU A 273 13.13 1.59 25.75
N SER A 274 12.49 0.57 26.29
CA SER A 274 13.14 -0.68 26.70
C SER A 274 12.17 -1.84 26.68
N ALA A 275 12.62 -3.01 26.21
CA ALA A 275 11.80 -4.19 26.10
C ALA A 275 11.55 -4.86 27.46
N SER A 276 10.30 -5.26 27.74
CA SER A 276 9.92 -6.04 28.93
C SER A 276 8.47 -6.52 28.86
N GLY A 277 8.15 -7.58 29.60
CA GLY A 277 6.78 -8.02 29.80
C GLY A 277 6.20 -8.86 28.66
N GLY A 278 4.88 -8.95 28.62
CA GLY A 278 4.10 -9.70 27.62
C GLY A 278 3.58 -8.81 26.49
N THR A 279 2.59 -9.30 25.73
CA THR A 279 2.11 -8.69 24.49
C THR A 279 0.60 -8.49 24.56
N ASP A 280 0.13 -7.22 24.63
CA ASP A 280 -1.29 -6.84 24.62
C ASP A 280 -1.50 -5.70 23.60
N LEU A 281 -1.42 -6.05 22.32
CA LEU A 281 -1.56 -5.10 21.20
C LEU A 281 -2.94 -4.44 21.20
N GLU A 282 -4.03 -5.20 21.45
CA GLU A 282 -5.40 -4.64 21.41
C GLU A 282 -5.55 -3.47 22.38
N SER A 283 -5.03 -3.62 23.59
CA SER A 283 -5.06 -2.55 24.58
C SER A 283 -4.21 -1.35 24.16
N GLY A 284 -3.04 -1.59 23.55
CA GLY A 284 -2.16 -0.57 22.99
C GLY A 284 -2.85 0.26 21.88
N LEU A 285 -3.41 -0.42 20.90
CA LEU A 285 -4.16 0.21 19.80
C LEU A 285 -5.33 1.04 20.31
N ARG A 286 -6.11 0.53 21.28
CA ARG A 286 -7.25 1.26 21.86
C ARG A 286 -6.82 2.58 22.49
N VAL A 287 -5.73 2.58 23.26
CA VAL A 287 -5.20 3.82 23.86
C VAL A 287 -4.62 4.74 22.78
N GLY A 288 -3.93 4.18 21.79
CA GLY A 288 -3.38 4.94 20.67
C GLY A 288 -4.46 5.67 19.88
N TYR A 289 -5.51 4.98 19.45
CA TYR A 289 -6.62 5.62 18.74
C TYR A 289 -7.40 6.61 19.60
N GLN A 290 -7.56 6.33 20.91
CA GLN A 290 -8.16 7.32 21.81
C GLN A 290 -7.34 8.60 21.85
N LEU A 291 -6.02 8.54 21.96
CA LEU A 291 -5.14 9.71 21.93
C LEU A 291 -5.18 10.43 20.58
N ALA A 292 -5.19 9.66 19.48
CA ALA A 292 -5.30 10.20 18.13
C ALA A 292 -6.62 10.98 17.95
N GLN A 293 -7.73 10.45 18.46
CA GLN A 293 -9.03 11.10 18.42
C GLN A 293 -9.09 12.36 19.32
N GLU A 294 -8.50 12.31 20.52
CA GLU A 294 -8.46 13.46 21.44
C GLU A 294 -7.70 14.66 20.86
N HIS A 295 -6.72 14.40 19.98
CA HIS A 295 -5.88 15.40 19.32
C HIS A 295 -6.11 15.50 17.82
N PHE A 296 -7.20 14.93 17.33
CA PHE A 296 -7.61 15.05 15.93
C PHE A 296 -7.92 16.52 15.59
N GLU A 297 -7.39 16.99 14.47
CA GLU A 297 -7.67 18.31 13.93
C GLU A 297 -7.91 18.19 12.43
N GLU A 298 -9.06 18.66 11.97
CA GLU A 298 -9.40 18.71 10.55
C GLU A 298 -8.39 19.56 9.78
N GLY A 299 -7.94 19.06 8.63
CA GLY A 299 -6.92 19.72 7.82
C GLY A 299 -5.46 19.37 8.20
N ARG A 300 -5.24 18.67 9.32
CA ARG A 300 -3.97 18.02 9.62
C ARG A 300 -3.91 16.63 8.98
N ILE A 301 -2.70 16.15 8.75
CA ILE A 301 -2.45 14.74 8.49
C ILE A 301 -2.54 14.00 9.83
N ASN A 302 -3.53 13.12 10.01
CA ASN A 302 -3.74 12.37 11.26
C ASN A 302 -3.29 10.92 11.05
N ARG A 303 -2.28 10.46 11.81
CA ARG A 303 -1.66 9.13 11.65
C ARG A 303 -1.47 8.42 12.97
N VAL A 304 -1.75 7.13 12.96
CA VAL A 304 -1.25 6.18 13.96
C VAL A 304 -0.08 5.43 13.34
N ILE A 305 1.05 5.37 14.03
CA ILE A 305 2.21 4.55 13.64
C ILE A 305 2.30 3.39 14.64
N LEU A 306 1.98 2.20 14.19
CA LEU A 306 2.13 0.97 14.96
C LEU A 306 3.50 0.36 14.66
N VAL A 307 4.31 0.20 15.69
CA VAL A 307 5.62 -0.47 15.56
C VAL A 307 5.61 -1.75 16.39
N SER A 308 5.95 -2.89 15.78
CA SER A 308 5.97 -4.20 16.44
C SER A 308 6.94 -5.16 15.75
N ASP A 309 7.40 -6.17 16.48
CA ASP A 309 8.17 -7.30 15.95
C ASP A 309 7.30 -8.44 15.35
N GLY A 310 6.00 -8.21 15.21
CA GLY A 310 5.05 -9.18 14.66
C GLY A 310 4.66 -10.30 15.64
N GLY A 311 5.15 -10.27 16.87
CA GLY A 311 4.82 -11.25 17.91
C GLY A 311 3.44 -11.07 18.55
N ALA A 312 2.65 -10.12 18.08
CA ALA A 312 1.34 -9.79 18.64
C ALA A 312 0.24 -10.74 18.17
N ASN A 313 -0.71 -11.02 19.06
CA ASN A 313 -1.98 -11.62 18.67
C ASN A 313 -2.99 -10.50 18.40
N VAL A 314 -3.31 -10.26 17.13
CA VAL A 314 -4.41 -9.36 16.76
C VAL A 314 -5.71 -10.13 16.83
N GLY A 315 -6.66 -9.64 17.61
CA GLY A 315 -8.01 -10.19 17.66
C GLY A 315 -8.97 -9.42 16.73
N VAL A 316 -10.12 -10.02 16.45
CA VAL A 316 -11.21 -9.40 15.66
C VAL A 316 -11.56 -7.99 16.14
N THR A 317 -11.51 -7.76 17.46
CA THR A 317 -11.78 -6.44 18.08
C THR A 317 -10.76 -5.37 17.66
N SER A 318 -9.51 -5.76 17.38
CA SER A 318 -8.48 -4.82 16.92
C SER A 318 -8.72 -4.42 15.46
N GLU A 319 -9.06 -5.37 14.60
CA GLU A 319 -9.41 -5.11 13.20
C GLU A 319 -10.65 -4.21 13.10
N GLU A 320 -11.72 -4.50 13.88
CA GLU A 320 -12.92 -3.65 13.95
C GLU A 320 -12.60 -2.22 14.42
N LEU A 321 -11.71 -2.06 15.41
CA LEU A 321 -11.29 -0.76 15.90
C LEU A 321 -10.52 0.04 14.83
N ILE A 322 -9.61 -0.61 14.13
CA ILE A 322 -8.81 0.01 13.06
C ILE A 322 -9.73 0.44 11.93
N ALA A 323 -10.58 -0.46 11.42
CA ALA A 323 -11.53 -0.19 10.36
C ALA A 323 -12.45 1.00 10.71
N LEU A 324 -12.99 1.05 11.94
CA LEU A 324 -13.86 2.14 12.39
C LEU A 324 -13.22 3.53 12.24
N HIS A 325 -11.91 3.64 12.47
CA HIS A 325 -11.21 4.93 12.36
C HIS A 325 -10.68 5.23 10.96
N ALA A 326 -10.53 4.19 10.13
CA ALA A 326 -10.09 4.33 8.73
C ALA A 326 -11.26 4.57 7.75
N GLU A 327 -12.49 4.18 8.10
CA GLU A 327 -13.67 4.21 7.23
C GLU A 327 -14.50 5.51 7.28
N ASP A 328 -14.09 6.54 8.03
CA ASP A 328 -14.91 7.76 8.13
C ASP A 328 -15.01 8.45 6.75
N ALA A 329 -16.11 8.16 6.03
CA ALA A 329 -16.31 8.51 4.62
C ALA A 329 -16.44 10.03 4.38
N ASP A 330 -16.81 10.78 5.41
CA ASP A 330 -17.14 12.21 5.33
C ASP A 330 -16.09 13.13 5.97
N GLN A 331 -15.09 12.59 6.67
CA GLN A 331 -14.04 13.34 7.36
C GLN A 331 -12.64 12.81 7.00
N GLU A 332 -11.62 13.57 7.32
CA GLU A 332 -10.25 13.10 7.22
C GLU A 332 -10.03 11.96 8.23
N ALA A 333 -9.78 10.75 7.74
CA ALA A 333 -9.63 9.57 8.58
C ALA A 333 -8.28 9.55 9.33
N ILE A 334 -8.21 8.77 10.40
CA ILE A 334 -6.97 8.46 11.11
C ILE A 334 -6.41 7.16 10.52
N TYR A 335 -5.49 7.27 9.55
CA TYR A 335 -4.89 6.09 8.93
C TYR A 335 -3.76 5.50 9.78
N LEU A 336 -3.58 4.19 9.68
CA LEU A 336 -2.54 3.46 10.41
C LEU A 336 -1.39 3.10 9.46
N VAL A 337 -0.19 3.50 9.84
CA VAL A 337 1.07 3.03 9.23
C VAL A 337 1.61 1.90 10.08
N GLY A 338 1.82 0.73 9.47
CA GLY A 338 2.41 -0.43 10.10
C GLY A 338 3.92 -0.47 9.92
N VAL A 339 4.67 -0.73 10.98
CA VAL A 339 6.13 -0.83 10.94
C VAL A 339 6.58 -2.14 11.58
N GLY A 340 7.10 -3.04 10.73
CA GLY A 340 7.67 -4.30 11.14
C GLY A 340 9.14 -4.15 11.52
N THR A 341 9.53 -4.62 12.71
CA THR A 341 10.91 -4.51 13.23
C THR A 341 11.53 -5.84 13.63
N GLY A 342 10.75 -6.93 13.62
CA GLY A 342 11.22 -8.27 13.99
C GLY A 342 12.26 -8.82 13.00
N PRO A 343 13.01 -9.87 13.38
CA PRO A 343 13.92 -10.53 12.46
C PRO A 343 13.13 -11.26 11.37
N ALA A 344 13.58 -11.20 10.11
CA ALA A 344 12.88 -11.80 8.97
C ALA A 344 12.52 -13.28 9.19
N LEU A 345 13.34 -14.00 9.94
CA LEU A 345 13.04 -15.39 10.31
C LEU A 345 12.06 -15.44 11.49
N GLY A 346 10.82 -15.83 11.21
CA GLY A 346 9.76 -15.98 12.22
C GLY A 346 8.92 -14.72 12.45
N TYR A 347 9.17 -13.66 11.69
CA TYR A 347 8.32 -12.48 11.65
C TYR A 347 6.96 -12.80 11.03
N ASN A 348 5.89 -12.29 11.63
CA ASN A 348 4.54 -12.49 11.11
C ASN A 348 4.13 -11.33 10.18
N ASP A 349 4.70 -11.37 8.99
CA ASP A 349 4.48 -10.39 7.94
C ASP A 349 2.99 -10.29 7.53
N VAL A 350 2.35 -11.44 7.36
CA VAL A 350 0.91 -11.51 6.98
C VAL A 350 0.00 -10.81 7.98
N LEU A 351 0.33 -10.87 9.28
CA LEU A 351 -0.45 -10.20 10.30
C LEU A 351 -0.33 -8.68 10.20
N MET A 352 0.88 -8.19 10.04
CA MET A 352 1.13 -6.74 9.96
C MET A 352 0.56 -6.14 8.68
N ASP A 353 0.65 -6.87 7.58
CA ASP A 353 0.03 -6.54 6.30
C ASP A 353 -1.49 -6.38 6.46
N ALA A 354 -2.18 -7.40 6.95
CA ALA A 354 -3.63 -7.37 7.17
C ALA A 354 -4.10 -6.26 8.13
N VAL A 355 -3.30 -5.94 9.16
CA VAL A 355 -3.60 -4.83 10.09
C VAL A 355 -3.47 -3.48 9.40
N THR A 356 -2.47 -3.32 8.56
CA THR A 356 -2.19 -2.06 7.86
C THR A 356 -3.18 -1.84 6.72
N ASP A 357 -3.55 -2.88 5.99
CA ASP A 357 -4.62 -2.84 5.00
C ASP A 357 -5.92 -2.27 5.60
N LYS A 358 -6.39 -2.84 6.71
CA LYS A 358 -7.56 -2.28 7.43
C LYS A 358 -7.37 -0.83 7.89
N GLY A 359 -6.13 -0.43 8.14
CA GLY A 359 -5.75 0.93 8.52
C GLY A 359 -5.56 1.89 7.36
N ARG A 360 -5.59 1.42 6.10
CA ARG A 360 -5.42 2.19 4.87
C ARG A 360 -4.18 3.10 4.85
N GLY A 361 -3.14 2.70 5.56
CA GLY A 361 -1.84 3.37 5.58
C GLY A 361 -0.79 2.58 4.80
N ALA A 362 0.47 2.93 4.94
CA ALA A 362 1.57 2.19 4.35
C ALA A 362 2.07 1.10 5.30
N TYR A 363 2.44 -0.06 4.75
CA TYR A 363 3.15 -1.09 5.50
C TYR A 363 4.63 -1.08 5.14
N VAL A 364 5.48 -0.92 6.16
CA VAL A 364 6.93 -0.82 6.05
C VAL A 364 7.58 -1.90 6.93
N TYR A 365 8.54 -2.64 6.39
CA TYR A 365 9.41 -3.52 7.17
C TYR A 365 10.81 -2.92 7.24
N LEU A 366 11.47 -3.02 8.39
CA LEU A 366 12.81 -2.46 8.61
C LEU A 366 13.80 -3.61 8.87
N ASP A 367 14.81 -3.73 8.02
CA ASP A 367 15.91 -4.68 8.22
C ASP A 367 17.11 -4.06 8.99
N ASP A 368 17.18 -2.72 9.04
CA ASP A 368 18.18 -1.99 9.83
C ASP A 368 17.69 -0.58 10.23
N GLU A 369 18.56 0.19 10.92
CA GLU A 369 18.25 1.55 11.36
C GLU A 369 18.28 2.56 10.19
N ASP A 370 19.08 2.32 9.16
CA ASP A 370 19.19 3.19 7.98
C ASP A 370 17.90 3.13 7.16
N GLU A 371 17.25 1.96 7.08
CA GLU A 371 15.95 1.80 6.44
C GLU A 371 14.85 2.64 7.13
N ALA A 372 14.90 2.77 8.46
CA ALA A 372 13.96 3.66 9.16
C ALA A 372 14.11 5.13 8.71
N PHE A 373 15.33 5.61 8.50
CA PHE A 373 15.57 6.95 7.98
C PHE A 373 15.20 7.07 6.51
N HIS A 374 15.45 6.04 5.70
CA HIS A 374 15.03 6.00 4.31
C HIS A 374 13.50 6.18 4.19
N MET A 375 12.72 5.43 4.99
CA MET A 375 11.27 5.47 4.90
C MET A 375 10.65 6.70 5.59
N PHE A 376 11.11 7.06 6.79
CA PHE A 376 10.45 8.09 7.63
C PHE A 376 11.12 9.47 7.58
N ARG A 377 12.21 9.63 6.83
CA ARG A 377 12.82 10.92 6.52
C ARG A 377 12.81 11.19 5.02
N ASP A 378 13.42 10.31 4.23
CA ASP A 378 13.64 10.58 2.80
C ASP A 378 12.36 10.34 1.97
N ARG A 379 11.52 9.40 2.39
CA ARG A 379 10.20 9.08 1.81
C ARG A 379 9.02 9.48 2.71
N PHE A 380 9.22 10.43 3.62
CA PHE A 380 8.22 10.81 4.63
C PHE A 380 6.83 11.10 4.05
N ALA A 381 6.75 11.87 2.96
CA ALA A 381 5.48 12.20 2.34
C ALA A 381 4.78 10.97 1.75
N GLU A 382 5.55 10.03 1.18
CA GLU A 382 5.01 8.79 0.59
C GLU A 382 4.41 7.86 1.65
N VAL A 383 4.99 7.83 2.85
CA VAL A 383 4.50 7.01 3.97
C VAL A 383 3.36 7.70 4.73
N MET A 384 3.40 9.04 4.85
CA MET A 384 2.56 9.78 5.80
C MET A 384 1.42 10.55 5.17
N GLU A 385 1.46 10.88 3.86
CA GLU A 385 0.46 11.73 3.23
C GLU A 385 -0.40 10.96 2.21
N VAL A 386 -1.54 11.56 1.86
CA VAL A 386 -2.40 11.09 0.77
C VAL A 386 -2.59 12.25 -0.20
N ALA A 387 -2.24 12.04 -1.47
CA ALA A 387 -2.46 12.96 -2.59
C ALA A 387 -3.80 12.72 -3.29
N ALA A 388 -4.20 11.45 -3.38
CA ALA A 388 -5.42 11.02 -4.03
C ALA A 388 -6.06 9.87 -3.22
N ARG A 389 -7.35 9.99 -2.93
CA ARG A 389 -8.12 8.97 -2.22
C ARG A 389 -8.87 8.08 -3.19
N GLY A 390 -8.89 6.78 -2.93
CA GLY A 390 -9.71 5.83 -3.66
C GLY A 390 -9.44 5.85 -5.16
N VAL A 391 -8.17 5.77 -5.55
CA VAL A 391 -7.77 5.73 -6.96
C VAL A 391 -8.20 4.40 -7.56
N GLN A 392 -9.06 4.45 -8.58
CA GLN A 392 -9.47 3.31 -9.37
C GLN A 392 -8.93 3.45 -10.79
N VAL A 393 -8.26 2.42 -11.28
CA VAL A 393 -7.64 2.41 -12.61
C VAL A 393 -8.38 1.45 -13.53
N GLU A 394 -8.82 1.98 -14.68
CA GLU A 394 -9.50 1.25 -15.75
C GLU A 394 -8.59 1.14 -16.97
N LEU A 395 -8.36 -0.07 -17.46
CA LEU A 395 -7.65 -0.36 -18.70
C LEU A 395 -8.64 -0.84 -19.75
N THR A 396 -8.78 -0.12 -20.85
CA THR A 396 -9.56 -0.52 -22.03
C THR A 396 -8.62 -0.91 -23.16
N MET A 397 -8.76 -2.13 -23.67
CA MET A 397 -7.94 -2.69 -24.74
C MET A 397 -8.82 -3.14 -25.93
N PRO A 398 -8.25 -3.22 -27.13
CA PRO A 398 -8.92 -3.88 -28.26
C PRO A 398 -9.44 -5.28 -27.92
N TRP A 399 -10.55 -5.67 -28.53
CA TRP A 399 -11.30 -6.91 -28.28
C TRP A 399 -10.48 -8.21 -28.35
N TYR A 400 -9.37 -8.19 -29.08
CA TYR A 400 -8.52 -9.35 -29.34
C TYR A 400 -7.44 -9.57 -28.27
N PHE A 401 -7.27 -8.66 -27.31
CA PHE A 401 -6.31 -8.83 -26.20
C PHE A 401 -6.94 -9.56 -25.02
N LYS A 402 -6.09 -10.28 -24.32
CA LYS A 402 -6.34 -10.75 -22.94
C LYS A 402 -5.17 -10.41 -22.05
N MET A 403 -5.43 -10.29 -20.76
CA MET A 403 -4.40 -10.35 -19.71
C MET A 403 -3.81 -11.76 -19.69
N GLU A 404 -2.51 -11.88 -19.95
CA GLU A 404 -1.79 -13.17 -19.87
C GLU A 404 -1.18 -13.37 -18.50
N LYS A 405 -0.56 -12.32 -17.96
CA LYS A 405 -0.03 -12.27 -16.60
C LYS A 405 -0.12 -10.86 -16.07
N PHE A 406 -0.57 -10.72 -14.84
CA PHE A 406 -0.60 -9.48 -14.10
C PHE A 406 0.38 -9.57 -12.93
N TYR A 407 1.15 -8.50 -12.68
CA TYR A 407 2.14 -8.42 -11.62
C TYR A 407 1.73 -7.45 -10.50
N GLY A 408 0.54 -6.86 -10.59
CA GLY A 408 -0.16 -6.23 -9.50
C GLY A 408 -0.88 -7.28 -8.65
N GLU A 409 -1.63 -6.84 -7.66
CA GLU A 409 -2.32 -7.73 -6.74
C GLU A 409 -3.50 -8.44 -7.40
N GLU A 410 -4.46 -7.67 -7.94
CA GLU A 410 -5.65 -8.22 -8.56
C GLU A 410 -6.15 -7.40 -9.76
N TYR A 411 -6.98 -8.01 -10.58
CA TYR A 411 -7.74 -7.32 -11.63
C TYR A 411 -9.07 -8.03 -11.89
N SER A 412 -10.09 -7.27 -12.29
CA SER A 412 -11.40 -7.80 -12.65
C SER A 412 -12.05 -7.01 -13.79
N THR A 413 -13.07 -7.59 -14.42
CA THR A 413 -13.99 -6.87 -15.31
C THR A 413 -15.11 -6.15 -14.54
N ASN A 414 -15.25 -6.42 -13.25
CA ASN A 414 -16.21 -5.80 -12.35
C ASN A 414 -15.49 -4.82 -11.42
N PRO A 415 -15.78 -3.51 -11.48
CA PRO A 415 -15.11 -2.52 -10.62
C PRO A 415 -15.35 -2.71 -9.12
N GLU A 416 -16.42 -3.42 -8.73
CA GLU A 416 -16.74 -3.70 -7.32
C GLU A 416 -15.88 -4.82 -6.72
N GLU A 417 -15.18 -5.58 -7.57
CA GLU A 417 -14.28 -6.66 -7.16
C GLU A 417 -12.83 -6.19 -7.01
N VAL A 418 -12.52 -4.92 -7.29
CA VAL A 418 -11.18 -4.35 -7.21
C VAL A 418 -11.21 -3.17 -6.25
N GLU A 419 -10.50 -3.28 -5.13
CA GLU A 419 -10.48 -2.24 -4.10
C GLU A 419 -9.72 -0.99 -4.58
N PRO A 420 -10.32 0.22 -4.45
CA PRO A 420 -9.63 1.46 -4.78
C PRO A 420 -8.56 1.82 -3.75
N GLN A 421 -7.41 2.29 -4.21
CA GLN A 421 -6.22 2.54 -3.40
C GLN A 421 -5.98 4.01 -3.12
N HIS A 422 -5.20 4.31 -2.08
CA HIS A 422 -4.70 5.66 -1.83
C HIS A 422 -3.34 5.84 -2.49
N LEU A 423 -3.11 7.03 -3.06
CA LEU A 423 -1.82 7.39 -3.65
C LEU A 423 -1.22 8.58 -2.89
N ALA A 424 0.04 8.44 -2.48
CA ALA A 424 0.77 9.46 -1.75
C ALA A 424 1.36 10.54 -2.68
N PRO A 425 1.69 11.75 -2.16
CA PRO A 425 2.43 12.75 -2.92
C PRO A 425 3.85 12.27 -3.24
N GLY A 426 4.29 12.50 -4.47
CA GLY A 426 5.62 12.07 -4.88
C GLY A 426 5.70 10.61 -5.33
N ASP A 427 4.61 9.88 -5.28
CA ASP A 427 4.56 8.44 -5.56
C ASP A 427 3.85 8.08 -6.86
N ALA A 428 4.03 6.85 -7.33
CA ALA A 428 3.39 6.32 -8.54
C ALA A 428 2.93 4.88 -8.33
N MET A 429 1.65 4.60 -8.59
CA MET A 429 1.15 3.24 -8.74
C MET A 429 1.65 2.64 -10.04
N ILE A 430 2.24 1.46 -9.99
CA ILE A 430 2.82 0.77 -11.13
C ILE A 430 2.04 -0.50 -11.42
N PHE A 431 1.42 -0.56 -12.58
CA PHE A 431 0.75 -1.74 -13.09
C PHE A 431 1.59 -2.36 -14.19
N SER A 432 2.19 -3.50 -13.92
CA SER A 432 3.01 -4.24 -14.88
C SER A 432 2.30 -5.52 -15.30
N GLN A 433 2.21 -5.79 -16.59
CA GLN A 433 1.48 -6.94 -17.12
C GLN A 433 2.00 -7.41 -18.47
N LEU A 434 1.70 -8.68 -18.77
CA LEU A 434 1.81 -9.26 -20.10
C LEU A 434 0.40 -9.36 -20.70
N VAL A 435 0.23 -8.87 -21.91
CA VAL A 435 -1.01 -8.97 -22.68
C VAL A 435 -0.74 -9.72 -23.97
N ARG A 436 -1.72 -10.51 -24.43
CA ARG A 436 -1.60 -11.32 -25.65
C ARG A 436 -2.80 -11.15 -26.53
N GLY A 437 -2.57 -10.93 -27.83
CA GLY A 437 -3.59 -11.00 -28.87
C GLY A 437 -3.97 -12.44 -29.22
N CYS A 438 -5.23 -12.69 -29.51
CA CYS A 438 -5.74 -14.00 -29.89
C CYS A 438 -5.17 -14.54 -31.21
N ASP A 439 -4.73 -13.66 -32.11
CA ASP A 439 -4.03 -13.92 -33.37
C ASP A 439 -3.18 -12.70 -33.73
N PRO A 440 -1.87 -12.85 -33.95
CA PRO A 440 -1.02 -11.72 -34.38
C PRO A 440 -1.53 -11.01 -35.65
N GLY A 441 -2.25 -11.72 -36.52
CA GLY A 441 -2.75 -11.17 -37.77
C GLY A 441 -3.95 -10.21 -37.64
N VAL A 442 -4.60 -10.16 -36.47
CA VAL A 442 -5.72 -9.23 -36.21
C VAL A 442 -5.28 -7.96 -35.48
N ILE A 443 -4.05 -7.94 -34.97
CA ILE A 443 -3.52 -6.78 -34.27
C ILE A 443 -3.28 -5.65 -35.26
N ASN A 444 -3.87 -4.48 -35.00
CA ASN A 444 -3.76 -3.31 -35.84
C ASN A 444 -3.10 -2.17 -35.05
N ASP A 445 -2.00 -1.65 -35.57
CA ASP A 445 -1.21 -0.59 -34.93
C ASP A 445 -2.00 0.73 -34.72
N GLU A 446 -3.07 0.93 -35.45
CA GLU A 446 -3.98 2.09 -35.31
C GLU A 446 -5.05 1.88 -34.21
N ASP A 447 -5.19 0.66 -33.68
CA ASP A 447 -6.12 0.41 -32.57
C ASP A 447 -5.61 1.08 -31.30
N THR A 448 -6.55 1.57 -30.49
CA THR A 448 -6.24 2.36 -29.29
C THR A 448 -6.29 1.54 -28.01
N LEU A 449 -5.42 1.91 -27.08
CA LEU A 449 -5.44 1.53 -25.69
C LEU A 449 -5.79 2.77 -24.88
N THR A 450 -6.74 2.65 -23.94
CA THR A 450 -7.11 3.75 -23.04
C THR A 450 -6.89 3.34 -21.60
N VAL A 451 -6.22 4.19 -20.83
CA VAL A 451 -6.12 4.06 -19.38
C VAL A 451 -6.78 5.25 -18.73
N ARG A 452 -7.62 5.00 -17.75
CA ARG A 452 -8.36 6.01 -17.00
C ARG A 452 -8.12 5.82 -15.50
N ALA A 453 -7.82 6.90 -14.78
CA ALA A 453 -7.76 6.92 -13.34
C ALA A 453 -8.83 7.87 -12.78
N ARG A 454 -9.57 7.42 -11.79
CA ARG A 454 -10.56 8.20 -11.04
C ARG A 454 -10.18 8.23 -9.58
N TRP A 455 -10.36 9.38 -8.93
CA TRP A 455 -10.01 9.55 -7.52
C TRP A 455 -10.81 10.67 -6.88
N GLN A 456 -10.64 10.81 -5.57
CA GLN A 456 -11.14 11.97 -4.81
C GLN A 456 -9.97 12.75 -4.22
N THR A 457 -10.11 14.09 -4.16
CA THR A 457 -9.16 14.93 -3.44
C THR A 457 -9.23 14.66 -1.93
N PRO A 458 -8.09 14.69 -1.20
CA PRO A 458 -8.05 14.26 0.20
C PRO A 458 -8.95 15.06 1.14
N LEU A 459 -9.04 16.40 0.97
CA LEU A 459 -9.75 17.29 1.91
C LEU A 459 -11.15 17.64 1.46
N THR A 460 -11.34 17.87 0.17
CA THR A 460 -12.62 18.36 -0.36
C THR A 460 -13.51 17.25 -0.90
N HIS A 461 -12.97 16.03 -1.02
CA HIS A 461 -13.63 14.86 -1.60
C HIS A 461 -14.20 15.11 -3.01
N GLU A 462 -13.62 16.08 -3.72
CA GLU A 462 -13.97 16.36 -5.10
C GLU A 462 -13.57 15.20 -6.00
N ALA A 463 -14.53 14.64 -6.72
CA ALA A 463 -14.25 13.57 -7.68
C ALA A 463 -13.51 14.13 -8.91
N LYS A 464 -12.41 13.49 -9.26
CA LYS A 464 -11.57 13.81 -10.41
C LYS A 464 -11.34 12.61 -11.30
N GLU A 465 -10.99 12.87 -12.54
CA GLU A 465 -10.67 11.84 -13.53
C GLU A 465 -9.59 12.35 -14.48
N VAL A 466 -8.68 11.46 -14.86
CA VAL A 466 -7.74 11.66 -15.95
C VAL A 466 -7.74 10.43 -16.85
N SER A 467 -7.62 10.61 -18.15
CA SER A 467 -7.50 9.50 -19.10
C SER A 467 -6.38 9.77 -20.12
N ARG A 468 -5.74 8.67 -20.54
CA ARG A 468 -4.77 8.66 -21.64
C ARG A 468 -5.21 7.64 -22.67
N GLU A 469 -5.50 8.11 -23.88
CA GLU A 469 -5.74 7.28 -25.06
C GLU A 469 -4.55 7.41 -26.00
N ALA A 470 -4.07 6.29 -26.53
CA ALA A 470 -3.00 6.26 -27.52
C ALA A 470 -3.12 5.02 -28.39
N THR A 471 -2.70 5.12 -29.66
CA THR A 471 -2.61 3.97 -30.55
C THR A 471 -1.46 3.04 -30.17
N LEU A 472 -1.54 1.78 -30.55
CA LEU A 472 -0.45 0.83 -30.34
C LEU A 472 0.83 1.31 -31.03
N ALA A 473 0.74 1.94 -32.22
CA ALA A 473 1.87 2.55 -32.91
C ALA A 473 2.51 3.68 -32.10
N GLU A 474 1.72 4.61 -31.55
CA GLU A 474 2.22 5.70 -30.70
C GLU A 474 2.91 5.17 -29.46
N LEU A 475 2.29 4.21 -28.77
CA LEU A 475 2.88 3.56 -27.60
C LEU A 475 4.17 2.81 -27.95
N ALA A 476 4.19 2.09 -29.09
CA ALA A 476 5.40 1.38 -29.55
C ALA A 476 6.54 2.33 -29.89
N ALA A 477 6.26 3.53 -30.41
CA ALA A 477 7.25 4.55 -30.72
C ALA A 477 7.69 5.39 -29.50
N GLY A 478 6.95 5.37 -28.39
CA GLY A 478 7.19 6.16 -27.19
C GLY A 478 8.42 5.73 -26.38
N SER A 479 8.72 6.46 -25.29
CA SER A 479 9.76 6.08 -24.33
C SER A 479 9.47 4.72 -23.69
N LYS A 480 10.53 3.99 -23.34
CA LYS A 480 10.47 2.70 -22.63
C LYS A 480 11.25 2.75 -21.33
N GLU A 481 11.75 3.89 -20.93
CA GLU A 481 12.68 4.02 -19.81
C GLU A 481 12.11 3.41 -18.53
N GLN A 482 10.88 3.80 -18.18
CA GLN A 482 10.20 3.31 -16.98
C GLN A 482 9.81 1.83 -17.11
N LEU A 483 9.36 1.41 -18.29
CA LEU A 483 9.05 0.01 -18.59
C LEU A 483 10.29 -0.88 -18.45
N VAL A 484 11.47 -0.43 -18.90
CA VAL A 484 12.72 -1.18 -18.80
C VAL A 484 13.10 -1.40 -17.31
N LYS A 485 13.00 -0.36 -16.48
CA LYS A 485 13.24 -0.48 -15.03
C LYS A 485 12.22 -1.42 -14.38
N GLY A 486 10.93 -1.24 -14.65
CA GLY A 486 9.89 -2.09 -14.08
C GLY A 486 10.04 -3.57 -14.47
N LYS A 487 10.39 -3.86 -15.73
CA LYS A 487 10.70 -5.23 -16.17
C LYS A 487 11.88 -5.84 -15.41
N ALA A 488 12.91 -5.06 -15.11
CA ALA A 488 14.07 -5.53 -14.34
C ALA A 488 13.67 -5.86 -12.89
N ILE A 489 12.86 -5.03 -12.26
CA ILE A 489 12.30 -5.27 -10.91
C ILE A 489 11.43 -6.53 -10.90
N VAL A 490 10.52 -6.66 -11.86
CA VAL A 490 9.68 -7.86 -12.01
C VAL A 490 10.53 -9.11 -12.23
N ALA A 491 11.57 -9.05 -13.08
CA ALA A 491 12.46 -10.18 -13.33
C ALA A 491 13.18 -10.62 -12.05
N TYR A 492 13.60 -9.67 -11.21
CA TYR A 492 14.20 -9.97 -9.91
C TYR A 492 13.21 -10.72 -9.01
N ALA A 493 12.01 -10.16 -8.78
CA ALA A 493 11.00 -10.78 -7.94
C ALA A 493 10.60 -12.18 -8.45
N GLU A 494 10.36 -12.35 -9.75
CA GLU A 494 9.97 -13.63 -10.34
C GLU A 494 11.11 -14.66 -10.30
N ALA A 495 12.37 -14.24 -10.41
CA ALA A 495 13.53 -15.14 -10.25
C ALA A 495 13.67 -15.64 -8.81
N LEU A 496 13.37 -14.79 -7.82
CA LEU A 496 13.33 -15.20 -6.41
C LEU A 496 12.22 -16.23 -6.16
N LYS A 497 11.01 -16.03 -6.74
CA LYS A 497 9.92 -17.02 -6.66
C LYS A 497 10.28 -18.34 -7.32
N ALA A 498 10.95 -18.30 -8.49
CA ALA A 498 11.38 -19.48 -9.21
C ALA A 498 12.46 -20.27 -8.46
N GLY A 499 13.34 -19.57 -7.71
CA GLY A 499 14.39 -20.17 -6.89
C GLY A 499 15.34 -21.07 -7.69
N THR A 500 15.63 -20.76 -8.96
CA THR A 500 16.55 -21.54 -9.80
C THR A 500 17.75 -20.71 -10.20
N SER A 501 18.94 -21.35 -10.27
CA SER A 501 20.17 -20.69 -10.70
C SER A 501 20.02 -20.02 -12.07
N GLU A 502 19.35 -20.67 -13.02
CA GLU A 502 19.10 -20.14 -14.36
C GLU A 502 18.29 -18.82 -14.32
N ALA A 503 17.17 -18.80 -13.59
CA ALA A 503 16.32 -17.62 -13.46
C ALA A 503 17.05 -16.46 -12.77
N LEU A 504 17.81 -16.76 -11.70
CA LEU A 504 18.59 -15.75 -10.97
C LEU A 504 19.67 -15.11 -11.85
N HIS A 505 20.42 -15.92 -12.62
CA HIS A 505 21.41 -15.39 -13.55
C HIS A 505 20.78 -14.55 -14.67
N ALA A 506 19.69 -15.02 -15.27
CA ALA A 506 18.96 -14.27 -16.30
C ALA A 506 18.41 -12.94 -15.76
N ALA A 507 17.82 -12.93 -14.58
CA ALA A 507 17.32 -11.71 -13.93
C ALA A 507 18.46 -10.72 -13.68
N ARG A 508 19.61 -11.19 -13.18
CA ARG A 508 20.76 -10.31 -12.93
C ARG A 508 21.30 -9.70 -14.23
N GLU A 509 21.38 -10.46 -15.30
CA GLU A 509 21.78 -9.93 -16.61
C GLU A 509 20.80 -8.86 -17.09
N GLN A 510 19.49 -9.07 -16.92
CA GLN A 510 18.46 -8.10 -17.27
C GLN A 510 18.55 -6.82 -16.42
N VAL A 511 18.75 -6.94 -15.10
CA VAL A 511 18.94 -5.80 -14.19
C VAL A 511 20.17 -4.97 -14.60
N ILE A 512 21.31 -5.63 -14.85
CA ILE A 512 22.54 -4.94 -15.31
C ILE A 512 22.32 -4.25 -16.66
N ALA A 513 21.61 -4.89 -17.59
CA ALA A 513 21.30 -4.30 -18.89
C ALA A 513 20.36 -3.07 -18.78
N ALA A 514 19.41 -3.10 -17.85
CA ALA A 514 18.51 -1.99 -17.57
C ALA A 514 19.24 -0.82 -16.89
N ASN A 515 20.32 -1.07 -16.18
CA ASN A 515 21.07 -0.07 -15.39
C ASN A 515 22.15 0.67 -16.20
N ALA A 516 21.87 1.04 -17.43
CA ALA A 516 22.83 1.81 -18.24
C ALA A 516 23.09 3.24 -17.73
N GLY A 517 22.19 3.77 -16.90
CA GLY A 517 22.23 5.11 -16.31
C GLY A 517 22.93 5.20 -14.94
N GLY A 518 23.23 4.07 -14.28
CA GLY A 518 23.78 4.04 -12.92
C GLY A 518 22.70 4.32 -11.85
N ASP A 519 21.55 3.68 -11.95
CA ASP A 519 20.48 3.73 -10.97
C ASP A 519 20.88 2.94 -9.70
N PRO A 520 20.95 3.59 -8.52
CA PRO A 520 21.43 2.95 -7.30
C PRO A 520 20.52 1.80 -6.81
N GLU A 521 19.22 1.83 -7.10
CA GLU A 521 18.31 0.75 -6.72
C GLU A 521 18.52 -0.49 -7.59
N LEU A 522 18.81 -0.31 -8.90
CA LEU A 522 19.18 -1.42 -9.77
C LEU A 522 20.59 -1.96 -9.44
N ASP A 523 21.50 -1.11 -8.95
CA ASP A 523 22.80 -1.55 -8.41
C ASP A 523 22.59 -2.44 -7.18
N GLU A 524 21.73 -2.01 -6.23
CA GLU A 524 21.39 -2.83 -5.06
C GLU A 524 20.81 -4.20 -5.47
N ILE A 525 19.85 -4.23 -6.37
CA ILE A 525 19.24 -5.49 -6.86
C ILE A 525 20.32 -6.39 -7.47
N ALA A 526 21.22 -5.84 -8.29
CA ALA A 526 22.30 -6.59 -8.92
C ALA A 526 23.31 -7.17 -7.90
N GLU A 527 23.45 -6.53 -6.72
CA GLU A 527 24.27 -7.00 -5.60
C GLU A 527 23.53 -8.04 -4.72
N LEU A 528 22.21 -7.93 -4.58
CA LEU A 528 21.40 -8.85 -3.78
C LEU A 528 21.22 -10.22 -4.43
N ILE A 529 20.97 -10.27 -5.74
CA ILE A 529 20.73 -11.54 -6.46
C ILE A 529 21.83 -12.58 -6.19
N PRO A 530 23.14 -12.26 -6.23
CA PRO A 530 24.22 -13.23 -5.94
C PRO A 530 24.26 -13.76 -4.50
N LEU A 531 23.53 -13.12 -3.56
CA LEU A 531 23.44 -13.61 -2.18
C LEU A 531 22.48 -14.78 -2.04
N HIS A 532 21.66 -15.05 -3.06
CA HIS A 532 20.73 -16.17 -3.03
C HIS A 532 21.50 -17.51 -3.03
N PRO A 533 21.17 -18.46 -2.11
CA PRO A 533 21.93 -19.71 -1.95
C PRO A 533 22.01 -20.60 -3.20
N LEU A 534 21.11 -20.39 -4.17
CA LEU A 534 21.06 -21.14 -5.44
C LEU A 534 21.63 -20.35 -6.64
N TYR A 535 22.21 -19.15 -6.43
CA TYR A 535 22.84 -18.33 -7.49
C TYR A 535 24.14 -18.96 -8.04
#